data_411f8898887b19506b0f6e4ce1ff9c40
#
_entry.id   411f8898887b19506b0f6e4ce1ff9c40
#
_cell.length_a   1.000
_cell.length_b   1.000
_cell.length_c   1.000
_cell.angle_alpha   90.00
_cell.angle_beta   90.00
_cell.angle_gamma   90.00
#
_symmetry.space_group_name_H-M   'P 1'
#
loop_
_entity.id
_entity.type
_entity.pdbx_description
1 polymer ?
#
loop_
_entity_poly.entity_id
_entity_poly.type
_entity_poly.pdbx_seq_one_letter_code
_entity_poly.pdbx_strand_id
1 'polypeptide(L)'
;MKIVFETDAGLDRRTAKIATHPEEQASWTPIREALERSEDKIGLINAANDRVVQVPLSKIAVIESEDRMCGVTLITGERYLLNKRLKAAEDDFVSPRFVRINNRTVIGTAHIREFSSAAHARIEVVLTDGSTHAVNRFYIPQFRRVLT
;
A
#
# COMPACT_ATOMS: atom_id res chain seq x y z
N MET A 1 15.81 11.23 23.77
CA MET A 1 14.79 12.06 23.10
C MET A 1 13.47 11.97 23.86
N LYS A 2 12.88 13.11 24.18
CA LYS A 2 11.54 13.13 24.79
C LYS A 2 10.48 13.04 23.69
N ILE A 3 9.47 12.19 23.89
CA ILE A 3 8.38 12.00 22.93
C ILE A 3 7.10 12.60 23.52
N VAL A 4 6.42 13.44 22.72
CA VAL A 4 5.16 14.08 23.09
C VAL A 4 4.12 13.70 22.03
N PHE A 5 2.95 13.21 22.48
CA PHE A 5 1.84 12.89 21.59
C PHE A 5 0.78 13.99 21.65
N GLU A 6 0.32 14.41 20.48
CA GLU A 6 -0.76 15.37 20.30
C GLU A 6 -1.79 14.82 19.31
N THR A 7 -3.04 15.26 19.44
CA THR A 7 -4.06 14.98 18.44
C THR A 7 -4.20 16.15 17.49
N ASP A 8 -4.32 15.86 16.18
CA ASP A 8 -4.53 16.86 15.15
C ASP A 8 -5.63 16.36 14.19
N ALA A 9 -6.80 16.97 14.27
CA ALA A 9 -7.94 16.61 13.44
C ALA A 9 -7.76 16.93 11.96
N GLY A 10 -6.74 17.73 11.59
CA GLY A 10 -6.39 18.02 10.21
C GLY A 10 -5.59 16.93 9.51
N LEU A 11 -5.11 15.94 10.26
CA LEU A 11 -4.39 14.82 9.68
C LEU A 11 -5.35 13.76 9.14
N ASP A 12 -4.97 13.12 8.06
CA ASP A 12 -5.69 11.96 7.55
C ASP A 12 -5.61 10.79 8.53
N ARG A 13 -6.57 9.88 8.46
CA ARG A 13 -6.56 8.67 9.28
C ARG A 13 -5.30 7.85 8.98
N ARG A 14 -4.74 7.24 10.02
CA ARG A 14 -3.51 6.44 9.95
C ARG A 14 -2.26 7.24 9.52
N THR A 15 -2.31 8.55 9.71
CA THR A 15 -1.17 9.44 9.48
C THR A 15 -0.68 10.02 10.80
N ALA A 16 0.61 9.97 11.03
CA ALA A 16 1.27 10.65 12.13
C ALA A 16 2.27 11.65 11.57
N LYS A 17 2.26 12.87 12.11
CA LYS A 17 3.25 13.89 11.76
C LYS A 17 4.31 13.92 12.87
N ILE A 18 5.56 13.81 12.48
CA ILE A 18 6.68 13.89 13.41
C ILE A 18 7.43 15.19 13.14
N ALA A 19 7.49 16.04 14.16
CA ALA A 19 8.24 17.29 14.10
C ALA A 19 9.36 17.25 15.14
N THR A 20 10.56 17.67 14.75
CA THR A 20 11.72 17.74 15.63
C THR A 20 12.31 19.12 15.57
N HIS A 21 13.18 19.46 16.54
CA HIS A 21 13.99 20.65 16.44
C HIS A 21 14.84 20.60 15.17
N PRO A 22 15.11 21.73 14.49
CA PRO A 22 15.91 21.74 13.25
C PRO A 22 17.28 21.08 13.38
N GLU A 23 17.90 21.16 14.56
CA GLU A 23 19.19 20.52 14.81
C GLU A 23 19.11 19.00 14.94
N GLU A 24 17.90 18.45 15.07
CA GLU A 24 17.66 17.01 15.21
C GLU A 24 17.22 16.34 13.90
N GLN A 25 17.37 17.01 12.77
CA GLN A 25 16.95 16.46 11.48
C GLN A 25 17.69 15.16 11.14
N ALA A 26 18.92 14.99 11.60
CA ALA A 26 19.66 13.74 11.42
C ALA A 26 19.02 12.54 12.12
N SER A 27 18.12 12.75 13.08
CA SER A 27 17.37 11.70 13.77
C SER A 27 16.18 11.16 12.97
N TRP A 28 15.80 11.81 11.88
CA TRP A 28 14.60 11.39 11.10
C TRP A 28 14.74 10.00 10.50
N THR A 29 15.90 9.68 9.93
CA THR A 29 16.13 8.35 9.35
C THR A 29 16.05 7.23 10.39
N PRO A 30 16.74 7.32 11.54
CA PRO A 30 16.58 6.32 12.61
C PRO A 30 15.14 6.19 13.13
N ILE A 31 14.41 7.30 13.26
CA ILE A 31 13.01 7.27 13.71
C ILE A 31 12.14 6.56 12.69
N ARG A 32 12.29 6.89 11.40
CA ARG A 32 11.56 6.23 10.31
C ARG A 32 11.82 4.73 10.30
N GLU A 33 13.07 4.32 10.37
CA GLU A 33 13.44 2.91 10.37
C GLU A 33 12.87 2.16 11.57
N ALA A 34 12.86 2.78 12.75
CA ALA A 34 12.27 2.18 13.93
C ALA A 34 10.76 1.95 13.78
N LEU A 35 10.04 2.90 13.19
CA LEU A 35 8.62 2.79 12.92
C LEU A 35 8.33 1.74 11.84
N GLU A 36 9.12 1.69 10.79
CA GLU A 36 8.98 0.70 9.73
C GLU A 36 9.23 -0.72 10.22
N ARG A 37 10.13 -0.94 11.17
CA ARG A 37 10.36 -2.23 11.80
C ARG A 37 9.18 -2.72 12.63
N SER A 38 8.36 -1.83 13.16
CA SER A 38 7.15 -2.16 13.91
C SER A 38 5.89 -2.18 13.04
N GLU A 39 6.07 -2.27 11.72
CA GLU A 39 5.01 -2.21 10.74
C GLU A 39 3.99 -3.34 10.89
N ASP A 40 2.74 -3.03 10.56
CA ASP A 40 1.65 -4.01 10.50
C ASP A 40 1.97 -5.11 9.50
N LYS A 41 1.67 -6.33 9.90
CA LYS A 41 1.78 -7.52 9.07
C LYS A 41 0.41 -8.13 8.85
N ILE A 42 0.29 -8.88 7.76
CA ILE A 42 -0.93 -9.63 7.45
C ILE A 42 -0.58 -11.10 7.23
N GLY A 43 -1.46 -11.99 7.67
CA GLY A 43 -1.32 -13.42 7.42
C GLY A 43 -1.79 -13.76 6.00
N LEU A 44 -0.89 -14.28 5.18
CA LEU A 44 -1.19 -14.73 3.83
C LEU A 44 -0.92 -16.23 3.72
N ILE A 45 -1.66 -16.89 2.83
CA ILE A 45 -1.58 -18.34 2.64
C ILE A 45 -0.61 -18.65 1.50
N ASN A 46 0.37 -19.49 1.78
CA ASN A 46 1.20 -20.06 0.73
C ASN A 46 0.46 -21.23 0.10
N ALA A 47 0.03 -21.08 -1.16
CA ALA A 47 -0.77 -22.08 -1.86
C ALA A 47 -0.04 -23.43 -2.04
N ALA A 48 1.28 -23.45 -2.00
CA ALA A 48 2.06 -24.68 -2.19
C ALA A 48 2.02 -25.61 -0.96
N ASN A 49 1.79 -25.08 0.24
CA ASN A 49 1.86 -25.86 1.48
C ASN A 49 0.81 -25.50 2.53
N ASP A 50 -0.14 -24.63 2.19
CA ASP A 50 -1.22 -24.13 3.07
C ASP A 50 -0.71 -23.47 4.36
N ARG A 51 0.55 -23.07 4.42
CA ARG A 51 1.09 -22.36 5.58
C ARG A 51 0.69 -20.90 5.54
N VAL A 52 0.41 -20.36 6.72
CA VAL A 52 0.18 -18.92 6.89
C VAL A 52 1.49 -18.23 7.15
N VAL A 53 1.82 -17.25 6.32
CA VAL A 53 3.05 -16.47 6.40
C VAL A 53 2.69 -15.04 6.80
N GLN A 54 3.36 -14.50 7.80
CA GLN A 54 3.20 -13.10 8.21
C GLN A 54 4.02 -12.20 7.30
N VAL A 55 3.36 -11.35 6.53
CA VAL A 55 3.99 -10.49 5.52
C VAL A 55 3.80 -9.03 5.89
N PRO A 56 4.87 -8.22 5.96
CA PRO A 56 4.72 -6.77 6.14
C PRO A 56 3.92 -6.15 4.99
N LEU A 57 3.00 -5.25 5.32
CA LEU A 57 2.18 -4.58 4.30
C LEU A 57 3.02 -3.82 3.28
N SER A 58 4.18 -3.29 3.68
CA SER A 58 5.09 -2.57 2.78
C SER A 58 5.64 -3.41 1.63
N LYS A 59 5.63 -4.74 1.76
CA LYS A 59 6.13 -5.63 0.70
C LYS A 59 5.07 -5.97 -0.35
N ILE A 60 3.82 -5.63 -0.10
CA ILE A 60 2.71 -5.96 -1.01
C ILE A 60 2.66 -4.96 -2.16
N ALA A 61 2.80 -5.45 -3.38
CA ALA A 61 2.75 -4.63 -4.59
C ALA A 61 1.35 -4.62 -5.21
N VAL A 62 0.71 -5.78 -5.37
CA VAL A 62 -0.57 -5.91 -6.07
C VAL A 62 -1.46 -6.91 -5.35
N ILE A 63 -2.72 -6.55 -5.21
CA ILE A 63 -3.77 -7.42 -4.68
C ILE A 63 -4.85 -7.53 -5.75
N GLU A 64 -5.15 -8.75 -6.18
CA GLU A 64 -6.14 -9.00 -7.22
C GLU A 64 -7.24 -9.93 -6.72
N SER A 65 -8.48 -9.63 -7.10
CA SER A 65 -9.60 -10.50 -6.84
C SER A 65 -9.47 -11.79 -7.65
N GLU A 66 -9.50 -12.92 -6.97
CA GLU A 66 -9.46 -14.26 -7.59
C GLU A 66 -10.61 -15.10 -7.02
N ASP A 67 -11.76 -15.08 -7.71
CA ASP A 67 -12.98 -15.77 -7.26
C ASP A 67 -13.40 -15.26 -5.87
N ARG A 68 -13.42 -16.11 -4.86
CA ARG A 68 -13.80 -15.75 -3.48
C ARG A 68 -12.62 -15.34 -2.59
N MET A 69 -11.44 -15.27 -3.17
CA MET A 69 -10.20 -14.96 -2.48
C MET A 69 -9.51 -13.78 -3.16
N CYS A 70 -8.38 -13.37 -2.61
CA CYS A 70 -7.49 -12.44 -3.28
C CYS A 70 -6.14 -13.09 -3.51
N GLY A 71 -5.57 -12.86 -4.69
CA GLY A 71 -4.16 -13.12 -4.96
C GLY A 71 -3.35 -11.92 -4.55
N VAL A 72 -2.28 -12.13 -3.80
CA VAL A 72 -1.38 -11.08 -3.32
C VAL A 72 0.00 -11.32 -3.90
N THR A 73 0.51 -10.32 -4.64
CA THR A 73 1.85 -10.37 -5.22
C THR A 73 2.75 -9.40 -4.46
N LEU A 74 3.86 -9.90 -3.95
CA LEU A 74 4.86 -9.07 -3.29
C LEU A 74 5.76 -8.42 -4.32
N ILE A 75 6.45 -7.35 -3.92
CA ILE A 75 7.39 -6.67 -4.81
C ILE A 75 8.56 -7.57 -5.23
N THR A 76 8.83 -8.62 -4.47
CA THR A 76 9.83 -9.64 -4.82
C THR A 76 9.36 -10.61 -5.89
N GLY A 77 8.07 -10.58 -6.27
CA GLY A 77 7.45 -11.51 -7.21
C GLY A 77 6.78 -12.72 -6.58
N GLU A 78 6.94 -12.94 -5.28
CA GLU A 78 6.27 -14.02 -4.57
C GLU A 78 4.77 -13.81 -4.56
N ARG A 79 4.01 -14.89 -4.71
CA ARG A 79 2.54 -14.85 -4.69
C ARG A 79 1.98 -15.64 -3.53
N TYR A 80 0.97 -15.05 -2.90
CA TYR A 80 0.23 -15.64 -1.79
C TYR A 80 -1.27 -15.47 -2.00
N LEU A 81 -2.06 -16.11 -1.16
CA LEU A 81 -3.52 -15.99 -1.16
C LEU A 81 -4.00 -15.35 0.14
N LEU A 82 -5.02 -14.53 0.03
CA LEU A 82 -5.76 -13.99 1.18
C LEU A 82 -7.16 -14.56 1.13
N ASN A 83 -7.58 -15.26 2.19
CA ASN A 83 -8.88 -15.93 2.27
C ASN A 83 -10.01 -14.93 2.59
N LYS A 84 -10.13 -13.90 1.77
CA LYS A 84 -11.18 -12.89 1.81
C LYS A 84 -11.45 -12.40 0.41
N ARG A 85 -12.69 -12.01 0.15
CA ARG A 85 -13.00 -11.27 -1.09
C ARG A 85 -12.40 -9.86 -1.00
N LEU A 86 -12.09 -9.25 -2.13
CA LEU A 86 -11.44 -7.95 -2.19
C LEU A 86 -12.21 -6.87 -1.41
N LYS A 87 -13.53 -6.87 -1.51
CA LYS A 87 -14.35 -5.90 -0.77
C LYS A 87 -14.19 -6.03 0.75
N ALA A 88 -14.12 -7.26 1.26
CA ALA A 88 -13.89 -7.50 2.68
C ALA A 88 -12.45 -7.18 3.09
N ALA A 89 -11.51 -7.33 2.18
CA ALA A 89 -10.08 -7.04 2.42
C ALA A 89 -9.75 -5.53 2.38
N GLU A 90 -10.63 -4.70 1.87
CA GLU A 90 -10.39 -3.25 1.79
C GLU A 90 -10.09 -2.61 3.14
N ASP A 91 -10.62 -3.15 4.23
CA ASP A 91 -10.32 -2.66 5.57
C ASP A 91 -8.88 -2.95 6.02
N ASP A 92 -8.24 -3.96 5.41
CA ASP A 92 -6.85 -4.30 5.68
C ASP A 92 -5.88 -3.46 4.82
N PHE A 93 -6.36 -2.96 3.66
CA PHE A 93 -5.56 -2.26 2.66
C PHE A 93 -6.09 -0.85 2.44
N VAL A 94 -5.75 0.07 3.35
CA VAL A 94 -6.31 1.43 3.37
C VAL A 94 -5.34 2.48 2.83
N SER A 95 -5.91 3.58 2.29
CA SER A 95 -5.16 4.77 1.88
C SER A 95 -4.40 5.38 3.05
N PRO A 96 -3.24 6.03 2.78
CA PRO A 96 -2.59 6.24 1.49
C PRO A 96 -1.68 5.11 1.03
N ARG A 97 -1.52 4.04 1.80
CA ARG A 97 -0.59 2.93 1.51
C ARG A 97 -1.05 2.08 0.33
N PHE A 98 -2.35 2.00 0.12
CA PHE A 98 -2.97 1.21 -0.94
C PHE A 98 -4.00 2.03 -1.68
N VAL A 99 -4.14 1.80 -2.97
CA VAL A 99 -5.12 2.47 -3.80
C VAL A 99 -5.77 1.48 -4.77
N ARG A 100 -7.08 1.55 -4.84
CA ARG A 100 -7.85 0.76 -5.80
C ARG A 100 -7.77 1.39 -7.17
N ILE A 101 -7.49 0.58 -8.20
CA ILE A 101 -7.32 1.07 -9.57
C ILE A 101 -8.39 0.56 -10.53
N ASN A 102 -9.05 -0.53 -10.19
CA ASN A 102 -10.21 -1.05 -10.92
C ASN A 102 -11.02 -1.96 -9.99
N ASN A 103 -12.08 -2.57 -10.51
CA ASN A 103 -12.98 -3.41 -9.71
C ASN A 103 -12.29 -4.64 -9.08
N ARG A 104 -11.13 -5.02 -9.58
CA ARG A 104 -10.46 -6.27 -9.21
C ARG A 104 -9.08 -6.08 -8.62
N THR A 105 -8.54 -4.86 -8.63
CA THR A 105 -7.12 -4.64 -8.33
C THR A 105 -6.90 -3.48 -7.39
N VAL A 106 -6.06 -3.72 -6.38
CA VAL A 106 -5.53 -2.73 -5.45
C VAL A 106 -4.00 -2.78 -5.55
N ILE A 107 -3.33 -1.64 -5.56
CA ILE A 107 -1.87 -1.59 -5.60
C ILE A 107 -1.28 -0.89 -4.38
N GLY A 108 -0.07 -1.31 -3.99
CA GLY A 108 0.71 -0.65 -2.96
C GLY A 108 1.36 0.62 -3.49
N THR A 109 1.01 1.76 -2.93
CA THR A 109 1.46 3.07 -3.43
C THR A 109 2.97 3.27 -3.33
N ALA A 110 3.63 2.64 -2.34
CA ALA A 110 5.08 2.71 -2.18
C ALA A 110 5.86 2.11 -3.36
N HIS A 111 5.22 1.25 -4.16
CA HIS A 111 5.85 0.55 -5.27
C HIS A 111 5.54 1.18 -6.63
N ILE A 112 4.83 2.30 -6.67
CA ILE A 112 4.57 3.03 -7.90
C ILE A 112 5.84 3.82 -8.27
N ARG A 113 6.41 3.48 -9.43
CA ARG A 113 7.57 4.21 -9.96
C ARG A 113 7.15 5.46 -10.71
N GLU A 114 6.13 5.34 -11.56
CA GLU A 114 5.63 6.44 -12.36
C GLU A 114 4.21 6.16 -12.85
N PHE A 115 3.50 7.20 -13.24
CA PHE A 115 2.20 7.06 -13.89
C PHE A 115 1.98 8.21 -14.87
N SER A 116 1.19 7.95 -15.90
CA SER A 116 0.90 8.92 -16.96
C SER A 116 -0.49 8.70 -17.54
N SER A 117 -1.01 9.73 -18.20
CA SER A 117 -2.28 9.63 -18.92
C SER A 117 -2.13 8.66 -20.10
N ALA A 118 -3.14 7.83 -20.30
CA ALA A 118 -3.20 6.84 -21.36
C ALA A 118 -4.50 7.00 -22.17
N ALA A 119 -4.64 6.23 -23.24
CA ALA A 119 -5.82 6.24 -24.09
C ALA A 119 -7.11 5.88 -23.30
N HIS A 120 -8.25 6.32 -23.82
CA HIS A 120 -9.58 6.02 -23.24
C HIS A 120 -9.79 6.56 -21.82
N ALA A 121 -9.26 7.75 -21.52
CA ALA A 121 -9.35 8.42 -20.23
C ALA A 121 -8.86 7.55 -19.06
N ARG A 122 -7.81 6.76 -19.28
CA ARG A 122 -7.16 5.93 -18.27
C ARG A 122 -5.84 6.53 -17.83
N ILE A 123 -5.32 6.02 -16.74
CA ILE A 123 -3.94 6.27 -16.29
C ILE A 123 -3.20 4.95 -16.38
N GLU A 124 -1.99 4.96 -16.92
CA GLU A 124 -1.09 3.82 -16.87
C GLU A 124 -0.12 4.02 -15.71
N VAL A 125 -0.03 3.00 -14.86
CA VAL A 125 0.86 2.98 -13.70
C VAL A 125 1.96 1.96 -13.94
N VAL A 126 3.21 2.34 -13.70
CA VAL A 126 4.37 1.44 -13.76
C VAL A 126 4.91 1.25 -12.36
N LEU A 127 4.99 0.00 -11.92
CA LEU A 127 5.57 -0.35 -10.63
C LEU A 127 7.08 -0.50 -10.72
N THR A 128 7.74 -0.54 -9.58
CA THR A 128 9.20 -0.65 -9.49
C THR A 128 9.75 -1.97 -10.06
N ASP A 129 8.92 -3.01 -10.14
CA ASP A 129 9.26 -4.29 -10.79
C ASP A 129 9.11 -4.27 -12.32
N GLY A 130 8.69 -3.13 -12.90
CA GLY A 130 8.45 -2.97 -14.32
C GLY A 130 7.05 -3.36 -14.79
N SER A 131 6.22 -3.93 -13.94
CA SER A 131 4.84 -4.28 -14.31
C SER A 131 4.00 -3.02 -14.54
N THR A 132 3.02 -3.12 -15.45
CA THR A 132 2.13 -2.01 -15.80
C THR A 132 0.69 -2.36 -15.46
N HIS A 133 -0.06 -1.36 -14.99
CA HIS A 133 -1.46 -1.50 -14.61
C HIS A 133 -2.24 -0.28 -15.07
N ALA A 134 -3.49 -0.49 -15.47
CA ALA A 134 -4.36 0.61 -15.90
C ALA A 134 -5.32 0.99 -14.78
N VAL A 135 -5.38 2.29 -14.48
CA VAL A 135 -6.37 2.84 -13.57
C VAL A 135 -7.63 3.14 -14.38
N ASN A 136 -8.74 2.52 -14.00
CA ASN A 136 -10.02 2.75 -14.63
C ASN A 136 -10.53 4.17 -14.32
N ARG A 137 -11.23 4.77 -15.29
CA ARG A 137 -11.75 6.15 -15.19
C ARG A 137 -12.48 6.42 -13.87
N PHE A 138 -13.27 5.47 -13.39
CA PHE A 138 -14.01 5.62 -12.13
C PHE A 138 -13.09 5.84 -10.92
N TYR A 139 -11.90 5.25 -10.91
CA TYR A 139 -10.96 5.28 -9.79
C TYR A 139 -9.91 6.38 -9.89
N ILE A 140 -9.85 7.12 -10.99
CA ILE A 140 -8.86 8.19 -11.21
C ILE A 140 -8.95 9.30 -10.16
N PRO A 141 -10.12 9.81 -9.76
CA PRO A 141 -10.18 10.88 -8.76
C PRO A 141 -9.50 10.49 -7.45
N GLN A 142 -9.77 9.29 -6.94
CA GLN A 142 -9.14 8.81 -5.70
C GLN A 142 -7.65 8.54 -5.89
N PHE A 143 -7.27 7.97 -7.02
CA PHE A 143 -5.87 7.73 -7.37
C PHE A 143 -5.07 9.04 -7.33
N ARG A 144 -5.56 10.08 -7.99
CA ARG A 144 -4.89 11.39 -7.99
C ARG A 144 -4.83 12.01 -6.60
N ARG A 145 -5.88 11.86 -5.80
CA ARG A 145 -5.93 12.37 -4.43
C ARG A 145 -4.85 11.73 -3.56
N VAL A 146 -4.61 10.44 -3.73
CA VAL A 146 -3.63 9.70 -2.94
C VAL A 146 -2.20 9.99 -3.40
N LEU A 147 -1.96 10.17 -4.70
CA LEU A 147 -0.61 10.25 -5.27
C LEU A 147 -0.15 11.68 -5.61
N THR A 148 -1.01 12.62 -5.49
CA THR A 148 -0.69 14.05 -5.68
C THR A 148 -1.25 14.88 -4.52
#